data_1c20c3d84367d03c40fe28cb27e90805
#
_entry.id   1c20c3d84367d03c40fe28cb27e90805
#
_cell.length_a   1.000
_cell.length_b   1.000
_cell.length_c   1.000
_cell.angle_alpha   90.00
_cell.angle_beta   90.00
_cell.angle_gamma   90.00
#
_symmetry.space_group_name_H-M   'P 1'
#
loop_
_entity.id
_entity.type
_entity.pdbx_description
1 polymer ?
#
loop_
_entity_poly.entity_id
_entity_poly.type
_entity_poly.pdbx_seq_one_letter_code
_entity_poly.pdbx_strand_id
1 'polypeptide(L)'
;MAVTGSDGDLTIRVEAKVGGKKDGSVVLSAQLASDLVRSLDAGQVEFSAGDDGAALVAGRSDFSLRTMPTDEYPRFEEPGGDSVNLDAVMVSDALDQVVKAASLDDARPILTGVLMAAEEDGLRFVATDSYRLAVRDLPGTEILGRDQTVLVPSRALDAVGRVLGDASSLTIRLGDRDASFTIDDVQIVTRLIEGEFPNYRGLIPDSHPNALVVDRVAFLEAVRRVGIMARDATPVRLTMSADGLELVAITQDVGQGRETMDAEYSGSDLTVAFNPEYLLDGLEVSPGDEVRLETVDSLKPAVLRSVGNDHFLYLLMPVRVS
;
A
#
# COMPACT_ATOMS: atom_id res chain seq x y z
N MET A 1 13.78 23.02 -13.57
CA MET A 1 13.40 22.00 -14.58
C MET A 1 12.29 21.17 -13.97
N ALA A 2 11.22 20.94 -14.73
CA ALA A 2 10.21 19.96 -14.32
C ALA A 2 10.38 18.71 -15.18
N VAL A 3 10.28 17.54 -14.54
CA VAL A 3 10.22 16.23 -15.21
C VAL A 3 8.87 15.62 -14.92
N THR A 4 8.14 15.23 -15.97
CA THR A 4 6.81 14.64 -15.84
C THR A 4 6.81 13.28 -16.54
N GLY A 5 6.36 12.25 -15.83
CA GLY A 5 6.09 10.92 -16.36
C GLY A 5 4.61 10.59 -16.24
N SER A 6 4.02 9.99 -17.29
CA SER A 6 2.60 9.59 -17.29
C SER A 6 2.38 8.31 -18.06
N ASP A 7 1.44 7.50 -17.59
CA ASP A 7 0.91 6.33 -18.31
C ASP A 7 -0.56 6.53 -18.76
N GLY A 8 -1.10 7.74 -18.55
CA GLY A 8 -2.47 8.12 -18.87
C GLY A 8 -3.42 8.10 -17.67
N ASP A 9 -3.17 7.26 -16.67
CA ASP A 9 -3.97 7.18 -15.43
C ASP A 9 -3.23 7.71 -14.21
N LEU A 10 -1.91 7.57 -14.20
CA LEU A 10 -1.04 8.08 -13.15
C LEU A 10 0.00 9.01 -13.77
N THR A 11 0.11 10.21 -13.24
CA THR A 11 1.11 11.21 -13.65
C THR A 11 1.92 11.63 -12.44
N ILE A 12 3.25 11.61 -12.57
CA ILE A 12 4.19 12.08 -11.53
C ILE A 12 5.01 13.22 -12.13
N ARG A 13 5.02 14.36 -11.44
CA ARG A 13 5.81 15.54 -11.78
C ARG A 13 6.77 15.86 -10.65
N VAL A 14 8.02 16.06 -11.00
CA VAL A 14 9.07 16.45 -10.05
C VAL A 14 9.70 17.75 -10.53
N GLU A 15 9.88 18.70 -9.62
CA GLU A 15 10.59 19.95 -9.90
C GLU A 15 11.98 19.92 -9.28
N ALA A 16 12.99 20.34 -10.06
CA ALA A 16 14.35 20.42 -9.60
C ALA A 16 15.01 21.73 -10.03
N LYS A 17 15.80 22.34 -9.13
CA LYS A 17 16.59 23.53 -9.45
C LYS A 17 17.78 23.13 -10.33
N VAL A 18 17.91 23.78 -11.47
CA VAL A 18 18.98 23.51 -12.44
C VAL A 18 19.56 24.81 -12.96
N GLY A 19 20.79 24.78 -13.49
CA GLY A 19 21.42 25.89 -14.24
C GLY A 19 20.88 25.96 -15.66
N GLY A 20 19.62 26.41 -15.84
CA GLY A 20 19.01 26.53 -17.16
C GLY A 20 19.61 27.67 -18.00
N LYS A 21 19.88 27.40 -19.29
CA LYS A 21 20.37 28.38 -20.26
C LYS A 21 19.26 28.85 -21.23
N LYS A 22 18.29 27.99 -21.52
CA LYS A 22 17.16 28.24 -22.43
C LYS A 22 15.96 27.42 -22.00
N ASP A 23 14.78 28.01 -22.04
CA ASP A 23 13.55 27.32 -21.79
C ASP A 23 13.08 26.52 -23.01
N GLY A 24 12.44 25.38 -22.74
CA GLY A 24 11.91 24.50 -23.77
C GLY A 24 11.28 23.25 -23.15
N SER A 25 10.63 22.46 -23.99
CA SER A 25 10.05 21.17 -23.60
C SER A 25 10.42 20.08 -24.60
N VAL A 26 10.56 18.86 -24.12
CA VAL A 26 10.89 17.69 -24.93
C VAL A 26 10.28 16.46 -24.33
N VAL A 27 9.83 15.53 -25.18
CA VAL A 27 9.31 14.22 -24.76
C VAL A 27 10.29 13.13 -25.15
N LEU A 28 10.62 12.27 -24.19
CA LEU A 28 11.56 11.17 -24.33
C LEU A 28 10.92 9.85 -23.90
N SER A 29 11.47 8.73 -24.35
CA SER A 29 11.17 7.43 -23.79
C SER A 29 11.56 7.40 -22.31
N ALA A 30 10.57 7.23 -21.40
CA ALA A 30 10.79 7.22 -19.96
C ALA A 30 11.75 6.10 -19.54
N GLN A 31 11.59 4.90 -20.11
CA GLN A 31 12.47 3.76 -19.82
C GLN A 31 13.91 4.06 -20.21
N LEU A 32 14.13 4.51 -21.45
CA LEU A 32 15.48 4.81 -21.93
C LEU A 32 16.15 5.93 -21.12
N ALA A 33 15.43 7.01 -20.83
CA ALA A 33 15.94 8.11 -20.01
C ALA A 33 16.31 7.65 -18.59
N SER A 34 15.44 6.83 -17.97
CA SER A 34 15.68 6.27 -16.64
C SER A 34 16.88 5.34 -16.60
N ASP A 35 16.99 4.43 -17.58
CA ASP A 35 18.09 3.46 -17.64
C ASP A 35 19.44 4.17 -17.86
N LEU A 36 19.46 5.18 -18.74
CA LEU A 36 20.66 6.00 -18.97
C LEU A 36 21.07 6.74 -17.70
N VAL A 37 20.15 7.49 -17.09
CA VAL A 37 20.48 8.29 -15.90
C VAL A 37 20.96 7.41 -14.74
N ARG A 38 20.34 6.23 -14.54
CA ARG A 38 20.77 5.26 -13.53
C ARG A 38 22.14 4.65 -13.79
N SER A 39 22.58 4.60 -15.04
CA SER A 39 23.89 4.06 -15.42
C SER A 39 25.04 5.07 -15.31
N LEU A 40 24.73 6.35 -15.11
CA LEU A 40 25.74 7.39 -15.00
C LEU A 40 26.40 7.40 -13.63
N ASP A 41 27.68 7.73 -13.61
CA ASP A 41 28.40 8.05 -12.39
C ASP A 41 27.86 9.35 -11.77
N ALA A 42 27.97 9.47 -10.44
CA ALA A 42 27.58 10.69 -9.73
C ALA A 42 28.38 11.89 -10.26
N GLY A 43 27.67 12.94 -10.66
CA GLY A 43 28.32 14.12 -11.22
C GLY A 43 27.36 15.08 -11.88
N GLN A 44 27.93 16.04 -12.60
CA GLN A 44 27.16 17.01 -13.39
C GLN A 44 26.68 16.37 -14.69
N VAL A 45 25.40 16.58 -14.99
CA VAL A 45 24.76 16.15 -16.24
C VAL A 45 24.30 17.41 -16.98
N GLU A 46 24.68 17.53 -18.24
CA GLU A 46 24.16 18.54 -19.18
C GLU A 46 23.08 17.87 -20.05
N PHE A 47 21.91 18.49 -20.10
CA PHE A 47 20.82 18.08 -20.96
C PHE A 47 20.48 19.20 -21.93
N SER A 48 20.40 18.88 -23.20
CA SER A 48 20.00 19.83 -24.25
C SER A 48 19.02 19.15 -25.22
N ALA A 49 18.10 19.95 -25.77
CA ALA A 49 17.15 19.47 -26.77
C ALA A 49 17.03 20.51 -27.90
N GLY A 50 16.85 20.04 -29.12
CA GLY A 50 16.67 20.82 -30.33
C GLY A 50 15.85 20.06 -31.38
N ASP A 51 15.81 20.59 -32.61
CA ASP A 51 15.02 20.04 -33.71
C ASP A 51 15.45 18.61 -34.12
N ASP A 52 16.71 18.27 -33.91
CA ASP A 52 17.31 16.98 -34.30
C ASP A 52 17.23 15.91 -33.19
N GLY A 53 16.71 16.25 -32.01
CA GLY A 53 16.63 15.34 -30.85
C GLY A 53 17.12 15.96 -29.55
N ALA A 54 17.45 15.13 -28.58
CA ALA A 54 18.00 15.54 -27.29
C ALA A 54 19.38 14.92 -27.09
N ALA A 55 20.26 15.64 -26.38
CA ALA A 55 21.58 15.16 -25.99
C ALA A 55 21.70 15.20 -24.46
N LEU A 56 22.33 14.16 -23.90
CA LEU A 56 22.64 14.02 -22.48
C LEU A 56 24.14 13.77 -22.36
N VAL A 57 24.85 14.70 -21.73
CA VAL A 57 26.31 14.62 -21.55
C VAL A 57 26.66 14.56 -20.08
N ALA A 58 27.46 13.57 -19.71
CA ALA A 58 27.93 13.37 -18.34
C ALA A 58 29.40 12.91 -18.35
N GLY A 59 30.32 13.79 -17.94
CA GLY A 59 31.74 13.49 -17.94
C GLY A 59 32.29 13.17 -19.34
N ARG A 60 32.60 11.88 -19.59
CA ARG A 60 33.07 11.38 -20.88
C ARG A 60 31.97 10.70 -21.72
N SER A 61 30.78 10.64 -21.20
CA SER A 61 29.66 9.99 -21.85
C SER A 61 28.81 11.02 -22.58
N ASP A 62 28.45 10.72 -23.83
CA ASP A 62 27.61 11.55 -24.68
C ASP A 62 26.59 10.66 -25.36
N PHE A 63 25.29 10.97 -25.11
CA PHE A 63 24.15 10.21 -25.62
C PHE A 63 23.23 11.10 -26.43
N SER A 64 22.89 10.65 -27.63
CA SER A 64 21.88 11.27 -28.48
C SER A 64 20.57 10.49 -28.38
N LEU A 65 19.50 11.18 -28.04
CA LEU A 65 18.16 10.59 -27.79
C LEU A 65 17.17 11.10 -28.85
N ARG A 66 16.36 10.21 -29.38
CA ARG A 66 15.22 10.60 -30.21
C ARG A 66 14.12 11.18 -29.34
N THR A 67 13.53 12.26 -29.82
CA THR A 67 12.39 12.92 -29.18
C THR A 67 11.08 12.49 -29.81
N MET A 68 9.99 12.66 -29.09
CA MET A 68 8.61 12.47 -29.54
C MET A 68 7.90 13.84 -29.62
N PRO A 69 6.83 13.97 -30.40
CA PRO A 69 6.05 15.19 -30.48
C PRO A 69 5.50 15.60 -29.10
N THR A 70 5.68 16.86 -28.74
CA THR A 70 5.23 17.38 -27.44
C THR A 70 3.74 17.66 -27.36
N ASP A 71 3.07 17.83 -28.49
CA ASP A 71 1.65 18.03 -28.63
C ASP A 71 0.81 16.78 -28.39
N GLU A 72 1.42 15.61 -28.54
CA GLU A 72 0.80 14.31 -28.22
C GLU A 72 0.92 13.92 -26.74
N TYR A 73 1.77 14.64 -25.96
CA TYR A 73 1.93 14.33 -24.55
C TYR A 73 0.72 14.77 -23.72
N PRO A 74 0.20 13.91 -22.82
CA PRO A 74 -0.95 14.27 -21.99
C PRO A 74 -0.70 15.57 -21.22
N ARG A 75 -1.68 16.49 -21.26
CA ARG A 75 -1.58 17.71 -20.47
C ARG A 75 -1.74 17.37 -19.00
N PHE A 76 -0.83 17.91 -18.21
CA PHE A 76 -0.93 17.83 -16.77
C PHE A 76 -1.95 18.89 -16.30
N GLU A 77 -3.07 18.43 -15.78
CA GLU A 77 -4.10 19.28 -15.18
C GLU A 77 -4.23 18.94 -13.69
N GLU A 78 -4.25 19.96 -12.86
CA GLU A 78 -4.52 19.76 -11.44
C GLU A 78 -6.02 19.49 -11.24
N PRO A 79 -6.38 18.51 -10.39
CA PRO A 79 -7.77 18.29 -10.00
C PRO A 79 -8.40 19.57 -9.43
N GLY A 80 -9.69 19.76 -9.69
CA GLY A 80 -10.49 20.77 -9.01
C GLY A 80 -10.68 20.43 -7.52
N GLY A 81 -11.33 21.32 -6.79
CA GLY A 81 -11.64 21.13 -5.37
C GLY A 81 -10.65 21.79 -4.40
N ASP A 82 -10.97 21.70 -3.12
CA ASP A 82 -10.15 22.26 -2.05
C ASP A 82 -8.96 21.35 -1.73
N SER A 83 -7.87 21.97 -1.31
CA SER A 83 -6.68 21.25 -0.86
C SER A 83 -6.66 21.15 0.66
N VAL A 84 -6.27 19.98 1.19
CA VAL A 84 -6.10 19.74 2.61
C VAL A 84 -4.66 19.30 2.87
N ASN A 85 -4.05 19.84 3.89
CA ASN A 85 -2.70 19.50 4.31
C ASN A 85 -2.75 18.51 5.48
N LEU A 86 -2.06 17.39 5.34
CA LEU A 86 -2.01 16.32 6.33
C LEU A 86 -0.58 16.09 6.81
N ASP A 87 -0.46 15.55 8.01
CA ASP A 87 0.81 15.07 8.55
C ASP A 87 1.32 13.87 7.73
N ALA A 88 2.55 13.94 7.26
CA ALA A 88 3.12 12.93 6.38
C ALA A 88 3.33 11.58 7.09
N VAL A 89 3.72 11.58 8.36
CA VAL A 89 3.93 10.35 9.15
C VAL A 89 2.61 9.61 9.33
N MET A 90 1.56 10.34 9.70
CA MET A 90 0.22 9.78 9.87
C MET A 90 -0.30 9.12 8.58
N VAL A 91 -0.09 9.78 7.44
CA VAL A 91 -0.51 9.23 6.14
C VAL A 91 0.38 8.06 5.73
N SER A 92 1.69 8.14 5.91
CA SER A 92 2.62 7.03 5.62
C SER A 92 2.22 5.76 6.37
N ASP A 93 2.01 5.87 7.68
CA ASP A 93 1.56 4.74 8.51
C ASP A 93 0.24 4.14 8.00
N ALA A 94 -0.71 5.02 7.63
CA ALA A 94 -2.00 4.57 7.12
C ALA A 94 -1.87 3.84 5.76
N LEU A 95 -1.03 4.35 4.85
CA LEU A 95 -0.79 3.72 3.55
C LEU A 95 -0.08 2.37 3.70
N ASP A 96 0.93 2.27 4.55
CA ASP A 96 1.64 1.02 4.85
C ASP A 96 0.67 -0.05 5.38
N GLN A 97 -0.31 0.36 6.19
CA GLN A 97 -1.30 -0.52 6.79
C GLN A 97 -2.37 -1.02 5.82
N VAL A 98 -2.71 -0.27 4.77
CA VAL A 98 -3.85 -0.62 3.92
C VAL A 98 -3.48 -1.01 2.49
N VAL A 99 -2.47 -0.39 1.89
CA VAL A 99 -2.21 -0.52 0.45
C VAL A 99 -1.93 -1.97 0.04
N LYS A 100 -1.20 -2.72 0.86
CA LYS A 100 -0.87 -4.13 0.61
C LYS A 100 -2.09 -5.07 0.57
N ALA A 101 -3.21 -4.66 1.16
CA ALA A 101 -4.44 -5.46 1.15
C ALA A 101 -5.26 -5.29 -0.14
N ALA A 102 -4.95 -4.31 -0.99
CA ALA A 102 -5.59 -4.15 -2.29
C ALA A 102 -5.22 -5.29 -3.25
N SER A 103 -6.13 -5.60 -4.17
CA SER A 103 -5.93 -6.61 -5.20
C SER A 103 -4.94 -6.14 -6.26
N LEU A 104 -4.16 -7.06 -6.80
CA LEU A 104 -3.34 -6.85 -8.00
C LEU A 104 -4.01 -7.37 -9.29
N ASP A 105 -5.26 -7.81 -9.19
CA ASP A 105 -6.01 -8.39 -10.29
C ASP A 105 -6.80 -7.32 -11.04
N ASP A 106 -6.31 -6.89 -12.20
CA ASP A 106 -6.95 -5.87 -13.04
C ASP A 106 -8.33 -6.29 -13.59
N ALA A 107 -8.67 -7.58 -13.52
CA ALA A 107 -10.02 -8.05 -13.87
C ALA A 107 -11.07 -7.59 -12.83
N ARG A 108 -10.64 -7.14 -11.66
CA ARG A 108 -11.47 -6.61 -10.59
C ARG A 108 -11.04 -5.19 -10.20
N PRO A 109 -11.19 -4.19 -11.08
CA PRO A 109 -10.59 -2.88 -10.91
C PRO A 109 -11.00 -2.18 -9.60
N ILE A 110 -12.22 -2.40 -9.10
CA ILE A 110 -12.69 -1.82 -7.83
C ILE A 110 -11.83 -2.29 -6.66
N LEU A 111 -11.35 -3.54 -6.67
CA LEU A 111 -10.51 -4.09 -5.60
C LEU A 111 -9.04 -3.67 -5.71
N THR A 112 -8.60 -3.12 -6.84
CA THR A 112 -7.24 -2.57 -6.98
C THR A 112 -7.08 -1.19 -6.34
N GLY A 113 -8.17 -0.62 -5.84
CA GLY A 113 -8.18 0.67 -5.16
C GLY A 113 -8.24 0.55 -3.64
N VAL A 114 -7.90 1.65 -3.00
CA VAL A 114 -8.13 1.92 -1.59
C VAL A 114 -9.32 2.87 -1.48
N LEU A 115 -10.34 2.45 -0.77
CA LEU A 115 -11.48 3.30 -0.42
C LEU A 115 -11.04 4.33 0.61
N MET A 116 -11.29 5.59 0.34
CA MET A 116 -11.24 6.67 1.31
C MET A 116 -12.68 7.11 1.59
N ALA A 117 -13.12 6.97 2.83
CA ALA A 117 -14.49 7.25 3.26
C ALA A 117 -14.52 8.28 4.38
N ALA A 118 -15.41 9.28 4.27
CA ALA A 118 -15.71 10.16 5.39
C ALA A 118 -16.43 9.36 6.48
N GLU A 119 -15.92 9.41 7.69
CA GLU A 119 -16.52 8.86 8.90
C GLU A 119 -16.94 10.00 9.83
N GLU A 120 -17.72 9.69 10.86
CA GLU A 120 -18.23 10.70 11.81
C GLU A 120 -17.09 11.47 12.49
N ASP A 121 -15.98 10.77 12.81
CA ASP A 121 -14.84 11.33 13.53
C ASP A 121 -13.61 11.57 12.65
N GLY A 122 -13.69 11.44 11.32
CA GLY A 122 -12.54 11.65 10.46
C GLY A 122 -12.59 10.89 9.12
N LEU A 123 -11.44 10.37 8.70
CA LEU A 123 -11.27 9.66 7.44
C LEU A 123 -10.95 8.20 7.69
N ARG A 124 -11.52 7.31 6.89
CA ARG A 124 -11.23 5.87 6.90
C ARG A 124 -10.63 5.44 5.58
N PHE A 125 -9.53 4.68 5.64
CA PHE A 125 -8.97 3.94 4.53
C PHE A 125 -9.37 2.47 4.61
N VAL A 126 -9.76 1.88 3.48
CA VAL A 126 -10.12 0.46 3.39
C VAL A 126 -9.57 -0.15 2.10
N ALA A 127 -8.94 -1.31 2.21
CA ALA A 127 -8.52 -2.10 1.06
C ALA A 127 -8.82 -3.58 1.27
N THR A 128 -9.14 -4.31 0.20
CA THR A 128 -9.39 -5.75 0.23
C THR A 128 -9.09 -6.39 -1.13
N ASP A 129 -8.62 -7.64 -1.10
CA ASP A 129 -8.48 -8.51 -2.27
C ASP A 129 -9.47 -9.68 -2.28
N SER A 130 -10.44 -9.70 -1.35
CA SER A 130 -11.41 -10.75 -1.04
C SER A 130 -10.89 -11.84 -0.09
N TYR A 131 -9.60 -11.91 0.19
CA TYR A 131 -9.00 -12.87 1.11
C TYR A 131 -8.52 -12.23 2.40
N ARG A 132 -8.29 -10.94 2.36
CA ARG A 132 -7.92 -10.07 3.48
C ARG A 132 -8.57 -8.71 3.33
N LEU A 133 -8.70 -8.01 4.43
CA LEU A 133 -9.23 -6.65 4.49
C LEU A 133 -8.41 -5.85 5.50
N ALA A 134 -7.97 -4.67 5.12
CA ALA A 134 -7.34 -3.71 6.02
C ALA A 134 -8.23 -2.48 6.17
N VAL A 135 -8.39 -2.03 7.40
CA VAL A 135 -9.14 -0.81 7.74
C VAL A 135 -8.27 0.05 8.64
N ARG A 136 -8.11 1.33 8.28
CA ARG A 136 -7.38 2.31 9.08
C ARG A 136 -8.21 3.57 9.24
N ASP A 137 -8.43 4.00 10.47
CA ASP A 137 -9.09 5.24 10.82
C ASP A 137 -8.09 6.34 11.12
N LEU A 138 -8.33 7.53 10.56
CA LEU A 138 -7.59 8.75 10.80
C LEU A 138 -8.53 9.76 11.49
N PRO A 139 -8.65 9.72 12.82
CA PRO A 139 -9.53 10.63 13.54
C PRO A 139 -9.08 12.07 13.37
N GLY A 140 -10.06 12.99 13.31
CA GLY A 140 -9.82 14.43 13.14
C GLY A 140 -9.37 14.86 11.74
N THR A 141 -9.41 13.94 10.74
CA THR A 141 -9.02 14.24 9.37
C THR A 141 -10.25 14.45 8.50
N GLU A 142 -10.46 15.67 8.03
CA GLU A 142 -11.61 16.04 7.19
C GLU A 142 -11.11 16.47 5.82
N ILE A 143 -11.21 15.59 4.82
CA ILE A 143 -10.86 15.86 3.41
C ILE A 143 -12.00 15.55 2.45
N LEU A 144 -13.02 14.86 2.93
CA LEU A 144 -14.23 14.51 2.21
C LEU A 144 -15.44 15.14 2.89
N GLY A 145 -16.45 15.53 2.11
CA GLY A 145 -17.73 15.91 2.65
C GLY A 145 -18.42 14.71 3.33
N ARG A 146 -19.40 14.99 4.17
CA ARG A 146 -20.15 13.98 4.90
C ARG A 146 -20.71 12.91 3.95
N ASP A 147 -20.56 11.65 4.33
CA ASP A 147 -20.99 10.47 3.58
C ASP A 147 -20.34 10.33 2.17
N GLN A 148 -19.31 11.11 1.88
CA GLN A 148 -18.59 10.99 0.62
C GLN A 148 -17.53 9.88 0.71
N THR A 149 -17.34 9.23 -0.42
CA THR A 149 -16.30 8.22 -0.61
C THR A 149 -15.60 8.43 -1.94
N VAL A 150 -14.31 8.13 -1.99
CA VAL A 150 -13.54 8.07 -3.24
C VAL A 150 -12.71 6.79 -3.25
N LEU A 151 -12.48 6.26 -4.44
CA LEU A 151 -11.67 5.05 -4.62
C LEU A 151 -10.39 5.41 -5.38
N VAL A 152 -9.28 5.43 -4.66
CA VAL A 152 -7.97 5.82 -5.18
C VAL A 152 -7.18 4.56 -5.57
N PRO A 153 -6.60 4.47 -6.78
CA PRO A 153 -5.77 3.33 -7.16
C PRO A 153 -4.65 3.08 -6.17
N SER A 154 -4.51 1.84 -5.69
CA SER A 154 -3.47 1.46 -4.72
C SER A 154 -2.05 1.74 -5.24
N ARG A 155 -1.81 1.60 -6.56
CA ARG A 155 -0.53 1.93 -7.19
C ARG A 155 -0.16 3.41 -7.07
N ALA A 156 -1.16 4.30 -7.08
CA ALA A 156 -0.91 5.73 -6.87
C ALA A 156 -0.55 6.02 -5.41
N LEU A 157 -1.26 5.40 -4.47
CA LEU A 157 -0.96 5.53 -3.05
C LEU A 157 0.37 4.87 -2.65
N ASP A 158 0.75 3.76 -3.29
CA ASP A 158 2.09 3.17 -3.15
C ASP A 158 3.18 4.14 -3.65
N ALA A 159 2.94 4.85 -4.76
CA ALA A 159 3.85 5.88 -5.23
C ALA A 159 3.93 7.07 -4.26
N VAL A 160 2.81 7.48 -3.67
CA VAL A 160 2.76 8.49 -2.60
C VAL A 160 3.58 8.04 -1.40
N GLY A 161 3.37 6.83 -0.88
CA GLY A 161 4.12 6.28 0.25
C GLY A 161 5.63 6.28 0.02
N ARG A 162 6.08 5.92 -1.19
CA ARG A 162 7.52 5.94 -1.55
C ARG A 162 8.13 7.35 -1.58
N VAL A 163 7.33 8.36 -1.88
CA VAL A 163 7.79 9.75 -1.97
C VAL A 163 7.72 10.46 -0.62
N LEU A 164 6.81 10.04 0.26
CA LEU A 164 6.63 10.66 1.59
C LEU A 164 7.94 10.74 2.38
N GLY A 165 8.71 9.65 2.47
CA GLY A 165 10.04 9.64 3.08
C GLY A 165 10.11 10.44 4.38
N ASP A 166 11.01 11.44 4.40
CA ASP A 166 11.21 12.37 5.52
C ASP A 166 10.38 13.66 5.42
N ALA A 167 9.42 13.75 4.50
CA ALA A 167 8.56 14.91 4.37
C ALA A 167 7.76 15.14 5.66
N SER A 168 7.48 16.41 5.97
CA SER A 168 6.68 16.76 7.15
C SER A 168 5.18 16.79 6.88
N SER A 169 4.79 17.03 5.63
CA SER A 169 3.40 17.17 5.24
C SER A 169 3.13 16.72 3.80
N LEU A 170 1.89 16.38 3.58
CA LEU A 170 1.32 16.02 2.30
C LEU A 170 0.09 16.89 2.04
N THR A 171 0.00 17.53 0.88
CA THR A 171 -1.21 18.20 0.44
C THR A 171 -2.02 17.28 -0.47
N ILE A 172 -3.27 17.00 -0.11
CA ILE A 172 -4.22 16.22 -0.90
C ILE A 172 -5.25 17.17 -1.51
N ARG A 173 -5.61 16.93 -2.76
CA ARG A 173 -6.75 17.55 -3.42
C ARG A 173 -7.56 16.45 -4.11
N LEU A 174 -8.85 16.42 -3.84
CA LEU A 174 -9.79 15.46 -4.42
C LEU A 174 -10.74 16.19 -5.34
N GLY A 175 -10.66 15.90 -6.62
CA GLY A 175 -11.62 16.34 -7.63
C GLY A 175 -12.70 15.28 -7.89
N ASP A 176 -13.55 15.53 -8.87
CA ASP A 176 -14.66 14.62 -9.23
C ASP A 176 -14.17 13.30 -9.84
N ARG A 177 -13.05 13.31 -10.58
CA ARG A 177 -12.51 12.15 -11.30
C ARG A 177 -11.06 11.87 -11.03
N ASP A 178 -10.35 12.80 -10.41
CA ASP A 178 -8.92 12.74 -10.23
C ASP A 178 -8.57 13.15 -8.79
N ALA A 179 -7.47 12.62 -8.28
CA ALA A 179 -6.87 13.03 -7.02
C ALA A 179 -5.43 13.50 -7.26
N SER A 180 -4.99 14.51 -6.52
CA SER A 180 -3.59 14.93 -6.50
C SER A 180 -3.01 14.90 -5.10
N PHE A 181 -1.73 14.55 -5.05
CA PHE A 181 -0.91 14.46 -3.85
C PHE A 181 0.37 15.25 -4.09
N THR A 182 0.60 16.28 -3.27
CA THR A 182 1.80 17.13 -3.38
C THR A 182 2.65 16.96 -2.14
N ILE A 183 3.90 16.58 -2.35
CA ILE A 183 4.90 16.33 -1.32
C ILE A 183 6.16 17.07 -1.75
N ASP A 184 6.54 18.13 -1.05
CA ASP A 184 7.64 19.01 -1.41
C ASP A 184 7.62 19.42 -2.91
N ASP A 185 8.63 19.03 -3.67
CA ASP A 185 8.78 19.32 -5.10
C ASP A 185 8.15 18.21 -6.00
N VAL A 186 7.42 17.25 -5.42
CA VAL A 186 6.81 16.13 -6.15
C VAL A 186 5.29 16.26 -6.14
N GLN A 187 4.69 16.12 -7.30
CA GLN A 187 3.24 16.07 -7.46
C GLN A 187 2.84 14.78 -8.17
N ILE A 188 1.88 14.07 -7.59
CA ILE A 188 1.31 12.83 -8.11
C ILE A 188 -0.17 13.09 -8.39
N VAL A 189 -0.61 12.83 -9.63
CA VAL A 189 -2.02 12.92 -10.02
C VAL A 189 -2.47 11.58 -10.55
N THR A 190 -3.63 11.12 -10.10
CA THR A 190 -4.22 9.85 -10.53
C THR A 190 -5.70 9.98 -10.78
N ARG A 191 -6.22 9.21 -11.74
CA ARG A 191 -7.66 9.02 -11.91
C ARG A 191 -8.22 8.20 -10.76
N LEU A 192 -9.40 8.57 -10.30
CA LEU A 192 -10.20 7.80 -9.36
C LEU A 192 -10.84 6.60 -10.07
N ILE A 193 -10.99 5.50 -9.35
CA ILE A 193 -11.69 4.31 -9.84
C ILE A 193 -13.18 4.55 -9.69
N GLU A 194 -13.94 4.42 -10.79
CA GLU A 194 -15.39 4.51 -10.78
C GLU A 194 -16.01 3.16 -10.34
N GLY A 195 -16.99 3.22 -9.46
CA GLY A 195 -17.76 2.05 -9.03
C GLY A 195 -18.04 2.03 -7.54
N GLU A 196 -18.78 1.03 -7.09
CA GLU A 196 -19.18 0.85 -5.71
C GLU A 196 -18.27 -0.18 -5.03
N PHE A 197 -17.60 0.23 -3.96
CA PHE A 197 -16.75 -0.65 -3.16
C PHE A 197 -17.61 -1.66 -2.40
N PRO A 198 -17.18 -2.93 -2.25
CA PRO A 198 -17.95 -3.96 -1.56
C PRO A 198 -18.32 -3.56 -0.13
N ASN A 199 -19.46 -4.04 0.35
CA ASN A 199 -19.86 -3.85 1.74
C ASN A 199 -18.95 -4.65 2.69
N TYR A 200 -17.80 -4.08 3.01
CA TYR A 200 -16.78 -4.68 3.87
C TYR A 200 -17.21 -4.77 5.34
N ARG A 201 -18.10 -3.86 5.79
CA ARG A 201 -18.56 -3.84 7.19
C ARG A 201 -19.26 -5.14 7.58
N GLY A 202 -20.02 -5.73 6.65
CA GLY A 202 -20.68 -7.01 6.84
C GLY A 202 -19.74 -8.22 6.91
N LEU A 203 -18.46 -8.06 6.59
CA LEU A 203 -17.45 -9.12 6.71
C LEU A 203 -16.85 -9.21 8.11
N ILE A 204 -16.91 -8.13 8.87
CA ILE A 204 -16.34 -8.04 10.23
C ILE A 204 -17.36 -8.67 11.21
N PRO A 205 -17.00 -9.76 11.90
CA PRO A 205 -17.92 -10.37 12.87
C PRO A 205 -18.24 -9.43 14.03
N ASP A 206 -19.48 -9.43 14.49
CA ASP A 206 -19.92 -8.60 15.61
C ASP A 206 -19.39 -9.08 16.97
N SER A 207 -18.99 -10.35 17.08
CA SER A 207 -18.46 -10.93 18.31
C SER A 207 -17.45 -12.04 18.03
N HIS A 208 -16.49 -12.18 18.92
CA HIS A 208 -15.40 -13.14 18.82
C HIS A 208 -15.31 -13.90 20.16
N PRO A 209 -15.78 -15.17 20.22
CA PRO A 209 -15.72 -15.98 21.45
C PRO A 209 -14.30 -16.43 21.80
N ASN A 210 -13.36 -16.37 20.84
CA ASN A 210 -11.98 -16.79 21.02
C ASN A 210 -11.05 -15.61 20.75
N ALA A 211 -10.09 -15.37 21.63
CA ALA A 211 -9.11 -14.30 21.50
C ALA A 211 -7.72 -14.79 21.97
N LEU A 212 -6.73 -14.61 21.11
CA LEU A 212 -5.32 -14.86 21.38
C LEU A 212 -4.60 -13.51 21.48
N VAL A 213 -3.91 -13.28 22.58
CA VAL A 213 -3.00 -12.12 22.74
C VAL A 213 -1.56 -12.62 22.78
N VAL A 214 -0.70 -12.01 22.00
CA VAL A 214 0.68 -12.48 21.80
C VAL A 214 1.61 -11.32 21.46
N ASP A 215 2.89 -11.43 21.86
CA ASP A 215 3.93 -10.50 21.42
C ASP A 215 4.01 -10.48 19.89
N ARG A 216 3.87 -9.30 19.31
CA ARG A 216 3.78 -9.10 17.86
C ARG A 216 5.05 -9.53 17.13
N VAL A 217 6.21 -9.18 17.68
CA VAL A 217 7.51 -9.47 17.02
C VAL A 217 7.81 -10.97 17.09
N ALA A 218 7.57 -11.60 18.23
CA ALA A 218 7.75 -13.05 18.38
C ALA A 218 6.82 -13.82 17.44
N PHE A 219 5.54 -13.38 17.32
CA PHE A 219 4.59 -14.02 16.42
C PHE A 219 4.97 -13.83 14.94
N LEU A 220 5.36 -12.62 14.54
CA LEU A 220 5.86 -12.33 13.20
C LEU A 220 7.03 -13.24 12.82
N GLU A 221 8.02 -13.35 13.69
CA GLU A 221 9.20 -14.18 13.45
C GLU A 221 8.88 -15.68 13.44
N ALA A 222 7.94 -16.14 14.27
CA ALA A 222 7.48 -17.54 14.26
C ALA A 222 6.76 -17.86 12.94
N VAL A 223 5.87 -16.97 12.47
CA VAL A 223 5.19 -17.13 11.17
C VAL A 223 6.19 -17.11 10.01
N ARG A 224 7.22 -16.24 10.04
CA ARG A 224 8.28 -16.23 9.03
C ARG A 224 9.04 -17.55 8.98
N ARG A 225 9.47 -18.09 10.12
CA ARG A 225 10.23 -19.34 10.17
C ARG A 225 9.40 -20.53 9.70
N VAL A 226 8.19 -20.70 10.25
CA VAL A 226 7.29 -21.80 9.86
C VAL A 226 6.82 -21.65 8.41
N GLY A 227 6.60 -20.40 7.96
CA GLY A 227 6.22 -20.06 6.60
C GLY A 227 7.23 -20.48 5.52
N ILE A 228 8.53 -20.65 5.87
CA ILE A 228 9.54 -21.18 4.94
C ILE A 228 9.16 -22.59 4.44
N MET A 229 8.47 -23.37 5.28
CA MET A 229 8.00 -24.69 4.93
C MET A 229 6.69 -24.70 4.15
N ALA A 230 5.97 -23.57 4.14
CA ALA A 230 4.76 -23.39 3.35
C ALA A 230 5.13 -23.09 1.89
N ARG A 231 4.88 -24.05 1.00
CA ARG A 231 5.09 -23.90 -0.45
C ARG A 231 3.76 -23.90 -1.16
N ASP A 232 3.72 -23.21 -2.29
CA ASP A 232 2.51 -23.07 -3.12
C ASP A 232 1.33 -22.53 -2.31
N ALA A 233 0.23 -23.26 -2.23
CA ALA A 233 -0.97 -22.88 -1.48
C ALA A 233 -1.01 -23.47 -0.05
N THR A 234 0.11 -23.98 0.48
CA THR A 234 0.14 -24.58 1.82
C THR A 234 -0.03 -23.50 2.90
N PRO A 235 -1.05 -23.58 3.78
CA PRO A 235 -1.24 -22.62 4.84
C PRO A 235 -0.37 -22.93 6.06
N VAL A 236 -0.19 -21.95 6.92
CA VAL A 236 0.25 -22.13 8.30
C VAL A 236 -0.98 -22.37 9.19
N ARG A 237 -0.98 -23.47 9.94
CA ARG A 237 -2.00 -23.81 10.94
C ARG A 237 -1.61 -23.24 12.28
N LEU A 238 -2.54 -22.56 12.92
CA LEU A 238 -2.43 -22.00 14.25
C LEU A 238 -3.35 -22.79 15.18
N THR A 239 -2.79 -23.50 16.13
CA THR A 239 -3.54 -24.17 17.20
C THR A 239 -3.42 -23.33 18.45
N MET A 240 -4.53 -22.82 18.91
CA MET A 240 -4.68 -21.94 20.07
C MET A 240 -5.33 -22.73 21.21
N SER A 241 -4.72 -22.75 22.37
CA SER A 241 -5.22 -23.41 23.57
C SER A 241 -4.77 -22.70 24.83
N ALA A 242 -5.17 -23.18 26.00
CA ALA A 242 -4.70 -22.67 27.27
C ALA A 242 -3.18 -22.82 27.48
N ASP A 243 -2.52 -23.69 26.72
CA ASP A 243 -1.06 -23.93 26.78
C ASP A 243 -0.27 -22.95 25.88
N GLY A 244 -0.96 -22.06 25.14
CA GLY A 244 -0.38 -21.08 24.24
C GLY A 244 -0.71 -21.30 22.77
N LEU A 245 0.20 -20.93 21.89
CA LEU A 245 0.07 -20.99 20.44
C LEU A 245 1.05 -21.98 19.83
N GLU A 246 0.56 -22.88 18.99
CA GLU A 246 1.38 -23.75 18.13
C GLU A 246 1.16 -23.37 16.66
N LEU A 247 2.27 -23.20 15.92
CA LEU A 247 2.28 -22.97 14.47
C LEU A 247 2.81 -24.21 13.76
N VAL A 248 2.12 -24.66 12.71
CA VAL A 248 2.55 -25.82 11.91
C VAL A 248 2.32 -25.56 10.43
N ALA A 249 3.33 -25.82 9.60
CA ALA A 249 3.21 -25.94 8.15
C ALA A 249 3.72 -27.31 7.70
N ILE A 250 2.92 -27.99 6.87
CA ILE A 250 3.27 -29.33 6.34
C ILE A 250 3.10 -29.27 4.82
N THR A 251 4.20 -29.38 4.10
CA THR A 251 4.19 -29.46 2.63
C THR A 251 4.71 -30.81 2.18
N GLN A 252 3.91 -31.50 1.39
CA GLN A 252 4.32 -32.79 0.81
C GLN A 252 5.61 -32.58 0.01
N ASP A 253 6.53 -33.53 0.10
CA ASP A 253 7.85 -33.51 -0.57
C ASP A 253 8.83 -32.41 -0.13
N VAL A 254 8.44 -31.53 0.81
CA VAL A 254 9.33 -30.51 1.40
C VAL A 254 9.64 -30.87 2.86
N GLY A 255 8.61 -31.09 3.66
CA GLY A 255 8.77 -31.41 5.08
C GLY A 255 7.77 -30.69 5.96
N GLN A 256 8.10 -30.56 7.24
CA GLN A 256 7.28 -29.96 8.27
C GLN A 256 8.06 -28.92 9.07
N GLY A 257 7.45 -27.76 9.31
CA GLY A 257 7.86 -26.77 10.29
C GLY A 257 6.88 -26.74 11.45
N ARG A 258 7.39 -26.69 12.67
CA ARG A 258 6.59 -26.56 13.89
C ARG A 258 7.27 -25.63 14.86
N GLU A 259 6.50 -24.74 15.45
CA GLU A 259 6.98 -23.84 16.49
C GLU A 259 5.88 -23.62 17.52
N THR A 260 6.26 -23.49 18.80
CA THR A 260 5.34 -23.17 19.90
C THR A 260 5.80 -21.88 20.56
N MET A 261 4.85 -21.10 21.04
CA MET A 261 5.15 -19.85 21.72
C MET A 261 4.15 -19.59 22.84
N ASP A 262 4.58 -18.85 23.85
CA ASP A 262 3.72 -18.36 24.90
C ASP A 262 2.73 -17.35 24.35
N ALA A 263 1.48 -17.48 24.76
CA ALA A 263 0.40 -16.58 24.38
C ALA A 263 -0.71 -16.65 25.42
N GLU A 264 -1.43 -15.57 25.60
CA GLU A 264 -2.65 -15.55 26.40
C GLU A 264 -3.85 -15.92 25.51
N TYR A 265 -4.52 -16.97 25.81
CA TYR A 265 -5.69 -17.43 25.04
C TYR A 265 -6.94 -17.53 25.91
N SER A 266 -8.03 -17.01 25.39
CA SER A 266 -9.37 -17.15 25.96
C SER A 266 -10.33 -17.71 24.91
N GLY A 267 -11.08 -18.73 25.28
CA GLY A 267 -12.03 -19.42 24.41
C GLY A 267 -11.85 -20.94 24.44
N SER A 268 -12.45 -21.62 23.45
CA SER A 268 -12.29 -23.07 23.26
C SER A 268 -11.09 -23.37 22.39
N ASP A 269 -10.39 -24.47 22.62
CA ASP A 269 -9.29 -24.92 21.79
C ASP A 269 -9.69 -24.90 20.30
N LEU A 270 -8.89 -24.22 19.49
CA LEU A 270 -9.22 -23.96 18.10
C LEU A 270 -7.98 -24.08 17.21
N THR A 271 -8.14 -24.79 16.11
CA THR A 271 -7.14 -24.78 15.02
C THR A 271 -7.70 -24.04 13.82
N VAL A 272 -7.00 -23.04 13.36
CA VAL A 272 -7.33 -22.25 12.16
C VAL A 272 -6.11 -22.15 11.26
N ALA A 273 -6.29 -22.06 9.95
CA ALA A 273 -5.19 -22.00 8.99
C ALA A 273 -5.28 -20.74 8.15
N PHE A 274 -4.14 -20.12 7.90
CA PHE A 274 -4.04 -18.88 7.10
C PHE A 274 -2.96 -18.98 6.04
N ASN A 275 -3.09 -18.18 4.98
CA ASN A 275 -1.97 -17.89 4.10
C ASN A 275 -0.90 -17.14 4.89
N PRO A 276 0.35 -17.66 4.96
CA PRO A 276 1.41 -17.04 5.75
C PRO A 276 1.77 -15.64 5.27
N GLU A 277 1.73 -15.36 3.96
CA GLU A 277 2.04 -14.03 3.41
C GLU A 277 1.02 -12.99 3.89
N TYR A 278 -0.27 -13.34 3.87
CA TYR A 278 -1.31 -12.43 4.33
C TYR A 278 -1.25 -12.18 5.84
N LEU A 279 -0.91 -13.21 6.62
CA LEU A 279 -0.73 -13.06 8.05
C LEU A 279 0.50 -12.19 8.36
N LEU A 280 1.60 -12.38 7.65
CA LEU A 280 2.81 -11.56 7.76
C LEU A 280 2.52 -10.09 7.44
N ASP A 281 1.85 -9.82 6.32
CA ASP A 281 1.52 -8.45 5.92
C ASP A 281 0.73 -7.70 7.01
N GLY A 282 -0.22 -8.36 7.65
CA GLY A 282 -0.98 -7.77 8.76
C GLY A 282 -0.14 -7.55 10.03
N LEU A 283 0.72 -8.51 10.38
CA LEU A 283 1.59 -8.44 11.56
C LEU A 283 2.69 -7.38 11.42
N GLU A 284 3.27 -7.24 10.22
CA GLU A 284 4.33 -6.26 9.95
C GLU A 284 3.88 -4.82 10.22
N VAL A 285 2.64 -4.49 9.83
CA VAL A 285 2.11 -3.13 9.91
C VAL A 285 1.24 -2.87 11.14
N SER A 286 0.99 -3.88 11.96
CA SER A 286 0.26 -3.71 13.22
C SER A 286 1.07 -2.86 14.19
N PRO A 287 0.51 -1.75 14.72
CA PRO A 287 1.22 -0.92 15.69
C PRO A 287 1.34 -1.60 17.05
N GLY A 288 2.30 -1.14 17.87
CA GLY A 288 2.51 -1.61 19.24
C GLY A 288 3.23 -2.96 19.36
N ASP A 289 3.35 -3.42 20.62
CA ASP A 289 4.15 -4.58 20.98
C ASP A 289 3.33 -5.88 21.00
N GLU A 290 2.04 -5.78 21.22
CA GLU A 290 1.13 -6.93 21.30
C GLU A 290 0.00 -6.83 20.28
N VAL A 291 -0.35 -8.00 19.74
CA VAL A 291 -1.50 -8.16 18.85
C VAL A 291 -2.52 -9.12 19.43
N ARG A 292 -3.78 -8.88 19.08
CA ARG A 292 -4.91 -9.73 19.42
C ARG A 292 -5.48 -10.33 18.15
N LEU A 293 -5.46 -11.66 18.05
CA LEU A 293 -6.12 -12.40 16.99
C LEU A 293 -7.47 -12.93 17.53
N GLU A 294 -8.54 -12.40 16.98
CA GLU A 294 -9.93 -12.70 17.37
C GLU A 294 -10.57 -13.62 16.35
N THR A 295 -11.19 -14.70 16.80
CA THR A 295 -11.79 -15.71 15.91
C THR A 295 -13.17 -16.15 16.42
N VAL A 296 -14.02 -16.51 15.47
CA VAL A 296 -15.32 -17.13 15.76
C VAL A 296 -15.20 -18.65 15.73
N ASP A 297 -14.71 -19.17 14.63
CA ASP A 297 -14.45 -20.59 14.38
C ASP A 297 -13.36 -20.75 13.31
N SER A 298 -13.10 -21.98 12.88
CA SER A 298 -12.07 -22.29 11.88
C SER A 298 -12.40 -21.89 10.43
N LEU A 299 -13.61 -21.43 10.16
CA LEU A 299 -14.11 -21.15 8.80
C LEU A 299 -14.51 -19.70 8.58
N LYS A 300 -14.77 -18.96 9.64
CA LYS A 300 -15.13 -17.54 9.59
C LYS A 300 -13.89 -16.66 9.62
N PRO A 301 -13.98 -15.41 9.09
CA PRO A 301 -12.87 -14.47 9.13
C PRO A 301 -12.33 -14.29 10.55
N ALA A 302 -11.02 -14.22 10.66
CA ALA A 302 -10.34 -13.80 11.87
C ALA A 302 -9.98 -12.31 11.79
N VAL A 303 -9.99 -11.63 12.92
CA VAL A 303 -9.64 -10.22 13.02
C VAL A 303 -8.37 -10.07 13.84
N LEU A 304 -7.37 -9.42 13.26
CA LEU A 304 -6.13 -9.02 13.92
C LEU A 304 -6.24 -7.55 14.31
N ARG A 305 -5.97 -7.25 15.57
CA ARG A 305 -5.93 -5.89 16.12
C ARG A 305 -4.66 -5.70 16.96
N SER A 306 -4.24 -4.47 17.09
CA SER A 306 -3.20 -4.13 18.07
C SER A 306 -3.81 -3.92 19.45
N VAL A 307 -3.13 -4.35 20.49
CA VAL A 307 -3.57 -4.09 21.86
C VAL A 307 -3.36 -2.60 22.18
N GLY A 308 -4.42 -1.92 22.60
CA GLY A 308 -4.36 -0.49 22.91
C GLY A 308 -4.42 0.47 21.72
N ASN A 309 -4.69 -0.04 20.50
CA ASN A 309 -4.91 0.78 19.31
C ASN A 309 -6.12 0.26 18.52
N ASP A 310 -7.21 1.04 18.52
CA ASP A 310 -8.47 0.68 17.87
C ASP A 310 -8.61 1.27 16.46
N HIS A 311 -7.61 2.03 15.98
CA HIS A 311 -7.66 2.71 14.68
C HIS A 311 -7.18 1.84 13.52
N PHE A 312 -6.70 0.62 13.78
CA PHE A 312 -6.29 -0.34 12.77
C PHE A 312 -6.94 -1.71 13.01
N LEU A 313 -7.49 -2.26 11.95
CA LEU A 313 -8.07 -3.59 11.92
C LEU A 313 -7.59 -4.31 10.65
N TYR A 314 -7.17 -5.55 10.81
CA TYR A 314 -6.83 -6.41 9.70
C TYR A 314 -7.59 -7.72 9.77
N LEU A 315 -8.32 -8.06 8.72
CA LEU A 315 -9.14 -9.27 8.65
C LEU A 315 -8.52 -10.28 7.68
N LEU A 316 -8.53 -11.53 8.07
CA LEU A 316 -7.98 -12.66 7.33
C LEU A 316 -9.04 -13.72 7.09
N MET A 317 -9.22 -14.14 5.85
CA MET A 317 -10.03 -15.32 5.53
C MET A 317 -9.21 -16.58 5.80
N PRO A 318 -9.76 -17.54 6.59
CA PRO A 318 -9.08 -18.81 6.83
C PRO A 318 -9.04 -19.67 5.56
N VAL A 319 -7.98 -20.45 5.45
CA VAL A 319 -7.82 -21.47 4.41
C VAL A 319 -8.43 -22.79 4.91
N ARG A 320 -9.28 -23.39 4.12
CA ARG A 320 -9.83 -24.71 4.45
C ARG A 320 -8.74 -25.76 4.35
N VAL A 321 -8.47 -26.47 5.42
CA VAL A 321 -7.57 -27.62 5.46
C VAL A 321 -8.42 -28.88 5.57
N SER A 322 -8.19 -29.79 4.64
CA SER A 322 -8.81 -31.14 4.64
C SER A 322 -8.01 -32.10 5.49
#